data_75fb6b5d0bd11a53a404ce91059dfe22
#
_entry.id   75fb6b5d0bd11a53a404ce91059dfe22
#
_cell.length_a   1.000
_cell.length_b   1.000
_cell.length_c   1.000
_cell.angle_alpha   90.00
_cell.angle_beta   90.00
_cell.angle_gamma   90.00
#
_symmetry.space_group_name_H-M   'P 1'
#
loop_
_entity.id
_entity.type
_entity.pdbx_description
1 polymer ?
#
loop_
_entity_poly.entity_id
_entity_poly.type
_entity_poly.pdbx_seq_one_letter_code
_entity_poly.pdbx_strand_id
1 'polypeptide(L)'
;MSEHRAPHVLITSGPTRQYLDPVRFISNASSGKMGAAIAQSAIASGYDVTVVTGPVNIRYPDTCHVIQVETTQEMLEAAQEIFPRSELLVGAAAPSDYMPRAVSDDKLKKTGAPITLQLVETPDIIATLANDKRPEQIVIGFALETTDHRFQALRKMEEKCCDYIVLNEPTAMTSDENAVRIFDQNAEELLSMSGQKSEISDAILELCFKQF
;
A
#
# COMPACT_ATOMS: atom_id res chain seq x y z
N MET A 1 -18.47 31.78 4.85
CA MET A 1 -18.67 30.40 5.29
C MET A 1 -17.63 29.60 4.52
N SER A 2 -16.56 29.18 5.17
CA SER A 2 -15.59 28.25 4.53
C SER A 2 -16.32 26.93 4.33
N GLU A 3 -16.50 26.52 3.07
CA GLU A 3 -16.90 25.15 2.76
C GLU A 3 -15.84 24.23 3.42
N HIS A 4 -16.21 23.51 4.46
CA HIS A 4 -15.38 22.45 4.99
C HIS A 4 -15.28 21.36 3.93
N ARG A 5 -14.18 21.40 3.18
CA ARG A 5 -13.83 20.31 2.27
C ARG A 5 -13.64 19.04 3.11
N ALA A 6 -14.23 17.92 2.67
CA ALA A 6 -13.97 16.63 3.29
C ALA A 6 -12.47 16.32 3.25
N PRO A 7 -11.89 15.79 4.34
CA PRO A 7 -10.49 15.37 4.32
C PRO A 7 -10.26 14.30 3.24
N HIS A 8 -9.10 14.35 2.60
CA HIS A 8 -8.78 13.47 1.48
C HIS A 8 -7.83 12.34 1.90
N VAL A 9 -8.18 11.12 1.52
CA VAL A 9 -7.39 9.91 1.77
C VAL A 9 -6.82 9.38 0.47
N LEU A 10 -5.50 9.25 0.41
CA LEU A 10 -4.78 8.56 -0.64
C LEU A 10 -4.48 7.13 -0.20
N ILE A 11 -4.88 6.15 -1.00
CA ILE A 11 -4.64 4.72 -0.74
C ILE A 11 -3.84 4.15 -1.90
N THR A 12 -2.67 3.56 -1.63
CA THR A 12 -2.03 2.66 -2.59
C THR A 12 -2.52 1.24 -2.37
N SER A 13 -2.79 0.49 -3.45
CA SER A 13 -3.44 -0.83 -3.35
C SER A 13 -2.98 -1.80 -4.43
N GLY A 14 -3.17 -3.10 -4.18
CA GLY A 14 -2.83 -4.15 -5.12
C GLY A 14 -1.33 -4.38 -5.28
N PRO A 15 -0.93 -5.28 -6.20
CA PRO A 15 0.45 -5.53 -6.55
C PRO A 15 0.91 -4.57 -7.65
N THR A 16 2.22 -4.52 -7.90
CA THR A 16 2.77 -3.95 -9.14
C THR A 16 3.40 -5.05 -9.99
N ARG A 17 3.60 -4.80 -11.28
CA ARG A 17 4.25 -5.71 -12.23
C ARG A 17 5.55 -5.10 -12.72
N GLN A 18 6.61 -5.91 -12.71
CA GLN A 18 7.91 -5.53 -13.26
C GLN A 18 8.23 -6.45 -14.43
N TYR A 19 8.10 -5.91 -15.63
CA TYR A 19 8.20 -6.70 -16.86
C TYR A 19 9.63 -7.16 -17.14
N LEU A 20 9.76 -8.42 -17.53
CA LEU A 20 10.99 -9.04 -18.04
C LEU A 20 11.07 -8.89 -19.57
N ASP A 21 9.92 -8.99 -20.21
CA ASP A 21 9.67 -8.87 -21.64
C ASP A 21 8.18 -8.53 -21.86
N PRO A 22 7.69 -8.30 -23.08
CA PRO A 22 6.30 -7.91 -23.33
C PRO A 22 5.22 -8.86 -22.80
N VAL A 23 5.61 -10.05 -22.29
CA VAL A 23 4.67 -11.12 -21.91
C VAL A 23 4.80 -11.53 -20.44
N ARG A 24 6.00 -11.41 -19.84
CA ARG A 24 6.30 -11.92 -18.50
C ARG A 24 6.74 -10.83 -17.55
N PHE A 25 6.30 -10.94 -16.32
CA PHE A 25 6.60 -9.99 -15.25
C PHE A 25 6.85 -10.69 -13.92
N ILE A 26 7.52 -9.99 -13.01
CA ILE A 26 7.61 -10.29 -11.58
C ILE A 26 6.52 -9.49 -10.89
N SER A 27 5.85 -10.08 -9.91
CA SER A 27 4.80 -9.42 -9.14
C SER A 27 4.62 -10.09 -7.78
N ASN A 28 4.06 -9.38 -6.82
CA ASN A 28 3.66 -9.90 -5.52
C ASN A 28 2.23 -10.45 -5.57
N ALA A 29 1.94 -11.44 -4.74
CA ALA A 29 0.62 -12.08 -4.65
C ALA A 29 -0.35 -11.24 -3.77
N SER A 30 -0.71 -10.03 -4.22
CA SER A 30 -1.70 -9.19 -3.54
C SER A 30 -3.01 -9.14 -4.31
N SER A 31 -4.12 -9.25 -3.59
CA SER A 31 -5.47 -9.16 -4.17
C SER A 31 -6.05 -7.74 -4.18
N GLY A 32 -5.46 -6.79 -3.45
CA GLY A 32 -6.00 -5.45 -3.26
C GLY A 32 -7.18 -5.34 -2.28
N LYS A 33 -7.67 -6.45 -1.72
CA LYS A 33 -8.86 -6.47 -0.85
C LYS A 33 -8.76 -5.54 0.36
N MET A 34 -7.58 -5.41 0.99
CA MET A 34 -7.41 -4.52 2.14
C MET A 34 -7.57 -3.05 1.72
N GLY A 35 -6.94 -2.65 0.61
CA GLY A 35 -7.09 -1.28 0.08
C GLY A 35 -8.54 -0.96 -0.28
N ALA A 36 -9.30 -1.92 -0.84
CA ALA A 36 -10.72 -1.72 -1.13
C ALA A 36 -11.56 -1.61 0.15
N ALA A 37 -11.27 -2.41 1.18
CA ALA A 37 -11.97 -2.32 2.47
C ALA A 37 -11.71 -0.96 3.15
N ILE A 38 -10.46 -0.49 3.14
CA ILE A 38 -10.10 0.84 3.68
C ILE A 38 -10.81 1.96 2.89
N ALA A 39 -10.85 1.85 1.54
CA ALA A 39 -11.57 2.82 0.72
C ALA A 39 -13.06 2.87 1.07
N GLN A 40 -13.70 1.71 1.27
CA GLN A 40 -15.12 1.63 1.66
C GLN A 40 -15.36 2.27 3.02
N SER A 41 -14.53 1.97 4.02
CA SER A 41 -14.64 2.53 5.37
C SER A 41 -14.39 4.04 5.38
N ALA A 42 -13.40 4.53 4.61
CA ALA A 42 -13.11 5.97 4.51
C ALA A 42 -14.29 6.73 3.88
N ILE A 43 -14.89 6.21 2.81
CA ILE A 43 -16.08 6.82 2.18
C ILE A 43 -17.26 6.81 3.15
N ALA A 44 -17.50 5.71 3.85
CA ALA A 44 -18.57 5.61 4.85
C ALA A 44 -18.39 6.62 6.00
N SER A 45 -17.15 7.00 6.30
CA SER A 45 -16.79 8.03 7.26
C SER A 45 -16.81 9.46 6.70
N GLY A 46 -17.20 9.64 5.43
CA GLY A 46 -17.36 10.96 4.82
C GLY A 46 -16.08 11.57 4.22
N TYR A 47 -15.06 10.76 3.98
CA TYR A 47 -13.81 11.21 3.36
C TYR A 47 -13.85 11.15 1.84
N ASP A 48 -13.12 12.07 1.21
CA ASP A 48 -12.77 11.98 -0.20
C ASP A 48 -11.65 10.96 -0.39
N VAL A 49 -11.80 10.02 -1.35
CA VAL A 49 -10.87 8.90 -1.49
C VAL A 49 -10.32 8.79 -2.90
N THR A 50 -8.99 8.78 -3.01
CA THR A 50 -8.29 8.37 -4.23
C THR A 50 -7.53 7.06 -3.97
N VAL A 51 -7.73 6.08 -4.84
CA VAL A 51 -6.99 4.81 -4.83
C VAL A 51 -6.08 4.73 -6.04
N VAL A 52 -4.77 4.63 -5.80
CA VAL A 52 -3.80 4.28 -6.84
C VAL A 52 -3.56 2.77 -6.75
N THR A 53 -4.00 2.02 -7.75
CA THR A 53 -4.00 0.56 -7.70
C THR A 53 -3.23 -0.08 -8.85
N GLY A 54 -2.42 -1.07 -8.51
CA GLY A 54 -1.90 -2.01 -9.50
C GLY A 54 -2.99 -2.98 -9.99
N PRO A 55 -2.63 -3.94 -10.86
CA PRO A 55 -3.59 -4.83 -11.51
C PRO A 55 -4.26 -5.77 -10.51
N VAL A 56 -5.57 -5.63 -10.32
CA VAL A 56 -6.42 -6.45 -9.43
C VAL A 56 -7.73 -6.81 -10.09
N ASN A 57 -8.38 -7.88 -9.63
CA ASN A 57 -9.71 -8.32 -10.10
C ASN A 57 -10.82 -8.00 -9.09
N ILE A 58 -10.68 -6.89 -8.34
CA ILE A 58 -11.68 -6.43 -7.39
C ILE A 58 -12.28 -5.11 -7.88
N ARG A 59 -13.42 -4.74 -7.31
CA ARG A 59 -14.04 -3.43 -7.53
C ARG A 59 -13.81 -2.56 -6.30
N TYR A 60 -13.45 -1.32 -6.53
CA TYR A 60 -13.48 -0.26 -5.53
C TYR A 60 -14.87 0.38 -5.51
N PRO A 61 -15.25 1.07 -4.42
CA PRO A 61 -16.51 1.83 -4.38
C PRO A 61 -16.62 2.83 -5.54
N ASP A 62 -17.81 2.97 -6.12
CA ASP A 62 -18.05 3.83 -7.29
C ASP A 62 -17.78 5.32 -7.01
N THR A 63 -17.80 5.72 -5.73
CA THR A 63 -17.56 7.10 -5.28
C THR A 63 -16.10 7.44 -5.09
N CYS A 64 -15.17 6.47 -5.12
CA CYS A 64 -13.75 6.78 -5.05
C CYS A 64 -13.15 7.06 -6.43
N HIS A 65 -12.15 7.95 -6.45
CA HIS A 65 -11.34 8.15 -7.65
C HIS A 65 -10.29 7.05 -7.75
N VAL A 66 -10.32 6.24 -8.82
CA VAL A 66 -9.40 5.12 -9.02
C VAL A 66 -8.44 5.42 -10.16
N ILE A 67 -7.15 5.39 -9.86
CA ILE A 67 -6.04 5.51 -10.82
C ILE A 67 -5.41 4.13 -10.96
N GLN A 68 -5.50 3.55 -12.14
CA GLN A 68 -4.89 2.25 -12.44
C GLN A 68 -3.47 2.45 -12.96
N VAL A 69 -2.55 1.66 -12.43
CA VAL A 69 -1.12 1.66 -12.80
C VAL A 69 -0.64 0.22 -12.94
N GLU A 70 0.50 0.01 -13.58
CA GLU A 70 1.10 -1.31 -13.76
C GLU A 70 2.36 -1.48 -12.91
N THR A 71 3.27 -0.52 -12.94
CA THR A 71 4.60 -0.61 -12.34
C THR A 71 4.71 0.11 -11.00
N THR A 72 5.75 -0.20 -10.22
CA THR A 72 6.06 0.53 -8.98
C THR A 72 6.37 2.01 -9.26
N GLN A 73 7.03 2.30 -10.38
CA GLN A 73 7.35 3.66 -10.78
C GLN A 73 6.08 4.47 -11.10
N GLU A 74 5.17 3.92 -11.90
CA GLU A 74 3.88 4.55 -12.19
C GLU A 74 3.03 4.77 -10.93
N MET A 75 3.06 3.82 -9.98
CA MET A 75 2.36 3.96 -8.70
C MET A 75 2.95 5.11 -7.88
N LEU A 76 4.27 5.24 -7.84
CA LEU A 76 4.93 6.36 -7.17
C LEU A 76 4.55 7.69 -7.81
N GLU A 77 4.67 7.82 -9.12
CA GLU A 77 4.37 9.05 -9.86
C GLU A 77 2.92 9.49 -9.64
N ALA A 78 1.96 8.58 -9.80
CA ALA A 78 0.55 8.87 -9.55
C ALA A 78 0.28 9.26 -8.08
N ALA A 79 0.94 8.61 -7.12
CA ALA A 79 0.78 8.95 -5.72
C ALA A 79 1.42 10.31 -5.37
N GLN A 80 2.55 10.67 -5.97
CA GLN A 80 3.20 11.97 -5.80
C GLN A 80 2.34 13.15 -6.27
N GLU A 81 1.54 12.97 -7.32
CA GLU A 81 0.61 14.01 -7.80
C GLU A 81 -0.56 14.25 -6.82
N ILE A 82 -0.97 13.22 -6.10
CA ILE A 82 -2.14 13.25 -5.21
C ILE A 82 -1.77 13.61 -3.79
N PHE A 83 -0.67 13.09 -3.26
CA PHE A 83 -0.29 13.19 -1.85
C PHE A 83 -0.22 14.63 -1.31
N PRO A 84 0.26 15.64 -2.05
CA PRO A 84 0.30 17.02 -1.55
C PRO A 84 -1.07 17.59 -1.13
N ARG A 85 -2.17 17.04 -1.62
CA ARG A 85 -3.53 17.48 -1.28
C ARG A 85 -4.27 16.53 -0.32
N SER A 86 -3.61 15.47 0.12
CA SER A 86 -4.19 14.44 1.01
C SER A 86 -3.83 14.73 2.46
N GLU A 87 -4.72 14.45 3.38
CA GLU A 87 -4.49 14.50 4.82
C GLU A 87 -3.94 13.15 5.33
N LEU A 88 -4.31 12.04 4.64
CA LEU A 88 -3.89 10.70 5.00
C LEU A 88 -3.36 9.94 3.79
N LEU A 89 -2.24 9.23 3.99
CA LEU A 89 -1.72 8.21 3.07
C LEU A 89 -1.82 6.84 3.73
N VAL A 90 -2.44 5.89 3.04
CA VAL A 90 -2.48 4.48 3.44
C VAL A 90 -1.74 3.62 2.44
N GLY A 91 -0.59 3.09 2.85
CA GLY A 91 0.27 2.23 2.03
C GLY A 91 -0.16 0.76 2.07
N ALA A 92 -1.32 0.41 1.50
CA ALA A 92 -1.84 -0.97 1.49
C ALA A 92 -1.45 -1.78 0.23
N ALA A 93 -0.70 -1.18 -0.70
CA ALA A 93 -0.14 -1.89 -1.84
C ALA A 93 0.96 -2.89 -1.43
N ALA A 94 1.19 -3.87 -2.27
CA ALA A 94 2.34 -4.76 -2.24
C ALA A 94 3.20 -4.56 -3.51
N PRO A 95 3.91 -3.43 -3.62
CA PRO A 95 4.78 -3.18 -4.76
C PRO A 95 5.89 -4.22 -4.82
N SER A 96 6.35 -4.53 -6.03
CA SER A 96 7.54 -5.39 -6.19
C SER A 96 8.78 -4.62 -5.77
N ASP A 97 9.57 -5.16 -4.85
CA ASP A 97 10.78 -4.52 -4.31
C ASP A 97 11.93 -4.52 -5.33
N TYR A 98 11.85 -5.40 -6.33
CA TYR A 98 12.87 -5.57 -7.37
C TYR A 98 12.27 -5.54 -8.75
N MET A 99 13.03 -4.98 -9.70
CA MET A 99 12.73 -4.98 -11.14
C MET A 99 13.93 -5.49 -11.94
N PRO A 100 13.73 -6.03 -13.16
CA PRO A 100 14.83 -6.34 -14.05
C PRO A 100 15.65 -5.10 -14.37
N ARG A 101 16.97 -5.21 -14.34
CA ARG A 101 17.88 -4.13 -14.73
C ARG A 101 17.70 -3.70 -16.20
N ALA A 102 17.27 -4.65 -17.04
CA ALA A 102 16.94 -4.41 -18.44
C ALA A 102 15.72 -5.25 -18.82
N VAL A 103 14.79 -4.64 -19.52
CA VAL A 103 13.62 -5.28 -20.11
C VAL A 103 13.94 -5.64 -21.54
N SER A 104 13.59 -6.85 -21.98
CA SER A 104 13.75 -7.27 -23.36
C SER A 104 12.60 -6.75 -24.22
N ASP A 105 12.89 -6.17 -25.37
CA ASP A 105 11.88 -5.73 -26.34
C ASP A 105 11.11 -6.89 -26.96
N ASP A 106 11.77 -8.05 -27.07
CA ASP A 106 11.19 -9.27 -27.59
C ASP A 106 10.96 -10.33 -26.50
N LYS A 107 9.94 -11.17 -26.70
CA LYS A 107 9.69 -12.33 -25.84
C LYS A 107 10.92 -13.23 -25.78
N LEU A 108 11.49 -13.41 -24.59
CA LEU A 108 12.62 -14.31 -24.35
C LEU A 108 12.28 -15.75 -24.75
N LYS A 109 13.01 -16.31 -25.70
CA LYS A 109 12.78 -17.68 -26.21
C LYS A 109 13.45 -18.72 -25.31
N LYS A 110 12.86 -19.89 -25.24
CA LYS A 110 13.49 -21.03 -24.58
C LYS A 110 14.72 -21.47 -25.37
N THR A 111 15.86 -21.61 -24.70
CA THR A 111 17.13 -22.06 -25.29
C THR A 111 17.55 -23.44 -24.79
N GLY A 112 16.81 -24.03 -23.83
CA GLY A 112 17.21 -25.26 -23.14
C GLY A 112 18.19 -25.03 -21.97
N ALA A 113 18.72 -23.81 -21.80
CA ALA A 113 19.62 -23.44 -20.73
C ALA A 113 18.91 -22.58 -19.66
N PRO A 114 19.41 -22.53 -18.42
CA PRO A 114 18.96 -21.58 -17.41
C PRO A 114 19.13 -20.12 -17.86
N ILE A 115 18.24 -19.24 -17.43
CA ILE A 115 18.34 -17.80 -17.62
C ILE A 115 18.68 -17.16 -16.28
N THR A 116 19.70 -16.30 -16.26
CA THR A 116 20.03 -15.45 -15.11
C THR A 116 19.49 -14.04 -15.35
N LEU A 117 18.72 -13.53 -14.38
CA LEU A 117 18.21 -12.16 -14.38
C LEU A 117 19.00 -11.33 -13.37
N GLN A 118 19.45 -10.16 -13.81
CA GLN A 118 19.95 -9.14 -12.91
C GLN A 118 18.77 -8.28 -12.46
N LEU A 119 18.55 -8.21 -11.15
CA LEU A 119 17.51 -7.40 -10.55
C LEU A 119 18.14 -6.19 -9.85
N VAL A 120 17.43 -5.07 -9.90
CA VAL A 120 17.74 -3.84 -9.15
C VAL A 120 16.53 -3.47 -8.30
N GLU A 121 16.76 -2.73 -7.21
CA GLU A 121 15.69 -2.26 -6.34
C GLU A 121 14.77 -1.27 -7.08
N THR A 122 13.47 -1.34 -6.76
CA THR A 122 12.50 -0.33 -7.16
C THR A 122 12.48 0.81 -6.16
N PRO A 123 11.92 1.99 -6.49
CA PRO A 123 11.74 3.04 -5.50
C PRO A 123 10.77 2.63 -4.39
N ASP A 124 11.08 3.02 -3.16
CA ASP A 124 10.16 2.86 -2.03
C ASP A 124 9.11 3.96 -2.05
N ILE A 125 7.87 3.61 -2.38
CA ILE A 125 6.78 4.57 -2.56
C ILE A 125 6.49 5.30 -1.24
N ILE A 126 6.33 4.54 -0.16
CA ILE A 126 5.93 5.11 1.13
C ILE A 126 7.04 5.96 1.73
N ALA A 127 8.29 5.47 1.72
CA ALA A 127 9.42 6.25 2.19
C ALA A 127 9.61 7.55 1.40
N THR A 128 9.46 7.50 0.07
CA THR A 128 9.59 8.69 -0.80
C THR A 128 8.52 9.72 -0.46
N LEU A 129 7.25 9.32 -0.32
CA LEU A 129 6.15 10.23 0.00
C LEU A 129 6.26 10.76 1.42
N ALA A 130 6.56 9.90 2.39
CA ALA A 130 6.62 10.28 3.80
C ALA A 130 7.77 11.23 4.12
N ASN A 131 8.88 11.18 3.39
CA ASN A 131 9.97 12.14 3.53
C ASN A 131 9.56 13.58 3.18
N ASP A 132 8.58 13.73 2.28
CA ASP A 132 8.08 15.03 1.82
C ASP A 132 6.75 15.42 2.49
N LYS A 133 6.30 14.68 3.52
CA LYS A 133 5.02 14.93 4.19
C LYS A 133 5.03 16.25 4.98
N ARG A 134 3.88 16.92 4.96
CA ARG A 134 3.63 18.07 5.85
C ARG A 134 3.37 17.55 7.29
N PRO A 135 3.61 18.39 8.33
CA PRO A 135 3.44 17.97 9.73
C PRO A 135 2.04 17.46 10.09
N GLU A 136 1.00 17.95 9.40
CA GLU A 136 -0.39 17.57 9.60
C GLU A 136 -0.82 16.32 8.82
N GLN A 137 0.03 15.83 7.91
CA GLN A 137 -0.26 14.60 7.14
C GLN A 137 0.09 13.36 7.94
N ILE A 138 -0.78 12.37 7.88
CA ILE A 138 -0.59 11.06 8.52
C ILE A 138 -0.23 10.02 7.45
N VAL A 139 0.77 9.20 7.73
CA VAL A 139 1.20 8.09 6.89
C VAL A 139 1.07 6.77 7.64
N ILE A 140 0.26 5.87 7.09
CA ILE A 140 0.07 4.51 7.60
C ILE A 140 0.75 3.53 6.65
N GLY A 141 1.77 2.83 7.16
CA GLY A 141 2.43 1.73 6.45
C GLY A 141 1.78 0.39 6.78
N PHE A 142 1.91 -0.57 5.86
CA PHE A 142 1.58 -1.97 6.10
C PHE A 142 2.83 -2.82 6.04
N ALA A 143 2.94 -3.76 6.97
CA ALA A 143 4.01 -4.75 7.02
C ALA A 143 3.43 -6.16 7.04
N LEU A 144 4.02 -7.04 6.23
CA LEU A 144 3.81 -8.47 6.27
C LEU A 144 5.17 -9.11 6.50
N GLU A 145 5.40 -9.63 7.70
CA GLU A 145 6.69 -10.20 8.07
C GLU A 145 6.55 -11.69 8.38
N THR A 146 7.58 -12.46 8.05
CA THR A 146 7.61 -13.91 8.26
C THR A 146 8.47 -14.32 9.45
N THR A 147 9.32 -13.43 9.95
CA THR A 147 10.22 -13.63 11.10
C THR A 147 10.31 -12.33 11.89
N ASP A 148 10.49 -12.44 13.21
CA ASP A 148 10.66 -11.29 14.13
C ASP A 148 9.68 -10.14 13.87
N HIS A 149 8.42 -10.48 13.67
CA HIS A 149 7.35 -9.65 13.08
C HIS A 149 7.32 -8.23 13.66
N ARG A 150 7.33 -8.10 15.00
CA ARG A 150 7.26 -6.79 15.67
C ARG A 150 8.51 -5.96 15.38
N PHE A 151 9.70 -6.54 15.52
CA PHE A 151 10.96 -5.81 15.31
C PHE A 151 11.07 -5.31 13.86
N GLN A 152 10.78 -6.17 12.90
CA GLN A 152 10.83 -5.81 11.47
C GLN A 152 9.79 -4.75 11.11
N ALA A 153 8.57 -4.82 11.67
CA ALA A 153 7.54 -3.82 11.44
C ALA A 153 7.95 -2.45 11.98
N LEU A 154 8.47 -2.39 13.21
CA LEU A 154 8.92 -1.13 13.81
C LEU A 154 10.12 -0.53 13.05
N ARG A 155 11.07 -1.36 12.63
CA ARG A 155 12.19 -0.91 11.79
C ARG A 155 11.67 -0.32 10.45
N LYS A 156 10.73 -1.00 9.80
CA LYS A 156 10.09 -0.48 8.58
C LYS A 156 9.37 0.85 8.80
N MET A 157 8.70 1.00 9.93
CA MET A 157 8.02 2.25 10.28
C MET A 157 9.00 3.41 10.38
N GLU A 158 10.13 3.19 11.07
CA GLU A 158 11.20 4.19 11.19
C GLU A 158 11.86 4.49 9.84
N GLU A 159 12.29 3.46 9.09
CA GLU A 159 12.94 3.59 7.78
C GLU A 159 12.05 4.31 6.75
N LYS A 160 10.73 4.14 6.83
CA LYS A 160 9.75 4.75 5.90
C LYS A 160 9.07 5.99 6.45
N CYS A 161 9.46 6.49 7.61
CA CYS A 161 8.90 7.67 8.27
C CYS A 161 7.37 7.63 8.42
N CYS A 162 6.81 6.44 8.67
CA CYS A 162 5.37 6.27 8.91
C CYS A 162 4.99 6.74 10.33
N ASP A 163 3.77 7.25 10.48
CA ASP A 163 3.21 7.60 11.79
C ASP A 163 2.65 6.35 12.49
N TYR A 164 2.09 5.44 11.68
CA TYR A 164 1.58 4.15 12.14
C TYR A 164 2.05 3.03 11.22
N ILE A 165 2.22 1.84 11.79
CA ILE A 165 2.48 0.62 11.04
C ILE A 165 1.44 -0.45 11.40
N VAL A 166 0.78 -0.99 10.39
CA VAL A 166 -0.16 -2.12 10.51
C VAL A 166 0.59 -3.39 10.15
N LEU A 167 0.87 -4.19 11.15
CA LEU A 167 1.51 -5.50 11.00
C LEU A 167 0.44 -6.56 10.73
N ASN A 168 0.49 -7.18 9.55
CA ASN A 168 -0.37 -8.30 9.17
C ASN A 168 0.25 -9.64 9.55
N GLU A 169 -0.59 -10.59 9.94
CA GLU A 169 -0.21 -12.00 10.03
C GLU A 169 -0.06 -12.62 8.63
N PRO A 170 0.90 -13.57 8.41
CA PRO A 170 1.17 -14.16 7.09
C PRO A 170 -0.03 -14.88 6.44
N THR A 171 -0.99 -15.33 7.21
CA THR A 171 -2.20 -16.03 6.74
C THR A 171 -3.22 -15.11 6.03
N ALA A 172 -3.00 -13.79 6.09
CA ALA A 172 -3.96 -12.76 5.68
C ALA A 172 -4.04 -12.48 4.18
N MET A 173 -3.10 -12.91 3.34
CA MET A 173 -2.93 -12.39 1.98
C MET A 173 -4.09 -12.69 1.02
N THR A 174 -4.75 -13.82 1.15
CA THR A 174 -5.84 -14.25 0.24
C THR A 174 -7.19 -14.40 0.93
N SER A 175 -7.23 -14.37 2.26
CA SER A 175 -8.45 -14.49 3.08
C SER A 175 -9.27 -13.19 3.08
N ASP A 176 -10.55 -13.30 3.37
CA ASP A 176 -11.41 -12.16 3.73
C ASP A 176 -11.23 -11.76 5.19
N GLU A 177 -10.70 -12.65 6.00
CA GLU A 177 -10.29 -12.42 7.38
C GLU A 177 -8.81 -12.02 7.46
N ASN A 178 -8.46 -11.29 8.49
CA ASN A 178 -7.11 -10.89 8.78
C ASN A 178 -6.89 -10.83 10.30
N ALA A 179 -5.62 -10.86 10.72
CA ALA A 179 -5.20 -10.51 12.07
C ALA A 179 -4.14 -9.43 11.95
N VAL A 180 -4.33 -8.34 12.68
CA VAL A 180 -3.46 -7.17 12.62
C VAL A 180 -3.07 -6.68 14.01
N ARG A 181 -1.89 -6.05 14.08
CA ARG A 181 -1.44 -5.26 15.21
C ARG A 181 -1.00 -3.89 14.69
N ILE A 182 -1.37 -2.83 15.40
CA ILE A 182 -1.04 -1.46 15.01
C ILE A 182 -0.11 -0.86 16.04
N PHE A 183 0.99 -0.28 15.57
CA PHE A 183 1.98 0.39 16.41
C PHE A 183 2.12 1.85 15.99
N ASP A 184 2.41 2.71 16.95
CA ASP A 184 2.78 4.12 16.76
C ASP A 184 4.30 4.32 16.73
N GLN A 185 4.72 5.57 16.52
CA GLN A 185 6.13 5.99 16.49
C GLN A 185 6.89 5.74 17.80
N ASN A 186 6.19 5.58 18.94
CA ASN A 186 6.79 5.23 20.24
C ASN A 186 6.93 3.72 20.43
N ALA A 187 6.62 2.92 19.39
CA ALA A 187 6.55 1.46 19.45
C ALA A 187 5.47 0.94 20.42
N GLU A 188 4.47 1.76 20.77
CA GLU A 188 3.31 1.36 21.55
C GLU A 188 2.33 0.58 20.67
N GLU A 189 1.84 -0.56 21.17
CA GLU A 189 0.81 -1.33 20.51
C GLU A 189 -0.57 -0.73 20.84
N LEU A 190 -1.14 -0.03 19.85
CA LEU A 190 -2.40 0.67 20.00
C LEU A 190 -3.63 -0.22 19.80
N LEU A 191 -3.47 -1.28 18.99
CA LEU A 191 -4.55 -2.20 18.66
C LEU A 191 -3.99 -3.58 18.31
N SER A 192 -4.69 -4.63 18.76
CA SER A 192 -4.50 -6.00 18.29
C SER A 192 -5.87 -6.62 18.06
N MET A 193 -6.19 -7.02 16.83
CA MET A 193 -7.49 -7.59 16.49
C MET A 193 -7.41 -8.59 15.34
N SER A 194 -8.41 -9.48 15.32
CA SER A 194 -8.64 -10.41 14.22
C SER A 194 -10.11 -10.33 13.81
N GLY A 195 -10.40 -10.41 12.54
CA GLY A 195 -11.76 -10.33 12.03
C GLY A 195 -11.82 -10.07 10.52
N GLN A 196 -12.98 -9.65 10.06
CA GLN A 196 -13.18 -9.28 8.66
C GLN A 196 -12.36 -8.03 8.30
N LYS A 197 -11.89 -7.94 7.06
CA LYS A 197 -11.14 -6.77 6.58
C LYS A 197 -11.90 -5.45 6.72
N SER A 198 -13.23 -5.48 6.64
CA SER A 198 -14.09 -4.31 6.90
C SER A 198 -13.97 -3.82 8.34
N GLU A 199 -14.09 -4.70 9.32
CA GLU A 199 -13.98 -4.36 10.75
C GLU A 199 -12.59 -3.82 11.09
N ILE A 200 -11.56 -4.44 10.51
CA ILE A 200 -10.18 -3.99 10.66
C ILE A 200 -9.98 -2.61 10.04
N SER A 201 -10.55 -2.37 8.86
CA SER A 201 -10.47 -1.08 8.18
C SER A 201 -11.13 0.04 8.98
N ASP A 202 -12.30 -0.22 9.55
CA ASP A 202 -13.00 0.73 10.42
C ASP A 202 -12.15 1.07 11.66
N ALA A 203 -11.55 0.07 12.30
CA ALA A 203 -10.70 0.26 13.47
C ALA A 203 -9.41 1.03 13.14
N ILE A 204 -8.76 0.77 11.99
CA ILE A 204 -7.60 1.53 11.53
C ILE A 204 -7.96 3.00 11.36
N LEU A 205 -9.06 3.29 10.66
CA LEU A 205 -9.48 4.67 10.41
C LEU A 205 -9.89 5.37 11.70
N GLU A 206 -10.68 4.74 12.57
CA GLU A 206 -11.09 5.31 13.85
C GLU A 206 -9.88 5.68 14.72
N LEU A 207 -8.84 4.83 14.74
CA LEU A 207 -7.64 5.08 15.52
C LEU A 207 -6.82 6.24 14.96
N CYS A 208 -6.66 6.33 13.64
CA CYS A 208 -5.79 7.31 13.00
C CYS A 208 -6.47 8.67 12.83
N PHE A 209 -7.82 8.70 12.71
CA PHE A 209 -8.58 9.94 12.49
C PHE A 209 -9.06 10.65 13.77
N LYS A 210 -8.81 10.12 14.95
CA LYS A 210 -9.07 10.85 16.20
C LYS A 210 -8.30 12.17 16.33
N GLN A 211 -7.41 12.46 15.37
CA GLN A 211 -6.59 13.67 15.34
C GLN A 211 -7.12 14.76 14.40
N PHE A 212 -8.17 14.49 13.62
CA PHE A 212 -8.90 15.45 12.76
C PHE A 212 -10.31 15.66 13.29
#